data_8c78b4cdeabf278674cbf9988c98dc00
#
_entry.id   8c78b4cdeabf278674cbf9988c98dc00
#
_cell.length_a   1.000
_cell.length_b   1.000
_cell.length_c   1.000
_cell.angle_alpha   90.00
_cell.angle_beta   90.00
_cell.angle_gamma   90.00
#
_symmetry.space_group_name_H-M   'P 1'
#
loop_
_entity.id
_entity.type
_entity.pdbx_description
1 polymer ?
#
loop_
_entity_poly.entity_id
_entity_poly.type
_entity_poly.pdbx_seq_one_letter_code
_entity_poly.pdbx_strand_id
1 'polypeptide(L)'
;MQDRTHLVDDITGHRRMRRNRKADWTRRLVQENRLTVDDLIWPIFIVPGSGIVDPIAAMPGVNRMSIDKAVEAAREAAGLGIPALATFPNIEMELRDEIGSNSLEASNLINRATAAIKKAVPNIGIITDVALDPFTSHGHDGILRGGEIVNDETVDQVARAAVMQADAGADIIAPSEMMDGRIGAIRMALDAAGHQGVGIMSYATKFASAFYGPYREAISTGGLLKGDKKTYYIDPANGTEAIRDAALDVGEGADMLMVKPGLPYLDICWRMKEAFGLPTFAYQVSGEYTQIKAAAMNGWIDGERAMLETLLSFKRAGCDGVLTYFAVEVAKILAKR
;
A
#
# COMPACT_ATOMS: atom_id res chain seq x y z
N MET A 1 4.74 29.48 2.27
CA MET A 1 3.29 29.58 2.29
C MET A 1 2.92 30.96 1.74
N GLN A 2 2.60 31.05 0.47
CA GLN A 2 2.11 32.32 -0.08
C GLN A 2 0.73 32.58 0.52
N ASP A 3 0.60 33.75 1.12
CA ASP A 3 -0.66 34.25 1.69
C ASP A 3 -1.74 34.31 0.59
N ARG A 4 -2.68 33.36 0.62
CA ARG A 4 -3.81 33.31 -0.31
C ARG A 4 -5.03 34.09 0.20
N THR A 5 -4.90 34.85 1.30
CA THR A 5 -5.98 35.63 1.90
C THR A 5 -6.48 36.76 0.98
N HIS A 6 -5.64 37.27 0.08
CA HIS A 6 -6.04 38.28 -0.90
C HIS A 6 -7.03 37.81 -1.99
N LEU A 7 -7.32 36.50 -2.08
CA LEU A 7 -8.30 35.98 -3.04
C LEU A 7 -9.77 36.25 -2.60
N VAL A 8 -9.97 36.61 -1.34
CA VAL A 8 -11.33 36.76 -0.76
C VAL A 8 -11.86 38.21 -0.89
N ASP A 9 -10.96 39.20 -0.87
CA ASP A 9 -11.36 40.61 -0.82
C ASP A 9 -11.90 41.19 -2.15
N ASP A 10 -11.69 40.47 -3.27
CA ASP A 10 -12.12 40.86 -4.61
C ASP A 10 -13.38 40.10 -5.12
N ILE A 11 -14.10 39.43 -4.23
CA ILE A 11 -15.34 38.74 -4.58
C ILE A 11 -16.49 39.74 -4.65
N THR A 12 -16.45 40.59 -5.65
CA THR A 12 -17.62 41.40 -6.03
C THR A 12 -18.70 40.43 -6.54
N GLY A 13 -19.97 40.71 -6.26
CA GLY A 13 -21.15 39.86 -6.55
C GLY A 13 -21.38 39.42 -8.01
N HIS A 14 -20.40 39.63 -8.89
CA HIS A 14 -20.41 39.27 -10.31
C HIS A 14 -19.81 37.89 -10.62
N ARG A 15 -19.07 37.24 -9.69
CA ARG A 15 -18.53 35.87 -9.87
C ARG A 15 -19.65 34.84 -9.65
N ARG A 16 -19.92 34.03 -10.67
CA ARG A 16 -20.89 32.93 -10.60
C ARG A 16 -20.18 31.62 -10.86
N MET A 17 -19.78 30.90 -9.80
CA MET A 17 -19.05 29.63 -9.87
C MET A 17 -19.79 28.56 -10.68
N ARG A 18 -21.13 28.62 -10.76
CA ARG A 18 -21.93 27.68 -11.57
C ARG A 18 -21.67 27.78 -13.08
N ARG A 19 -21.04 28.86 -13.57
CA ARG A 19 -20.72 29.01 -15.01
C ARG A 19 -19.83 27.85 -15.50
N ASN A 20 -18.84 27.45 -14.71
CA ASN A 20 -17.94 26.35 -15.04
C ASN A 20 -18.57 24.94 -14.87
N ARG A 21 -19.77 24.84 -14.27
CA ARG A 21 -20.46 23.57 -14.01
C ARG A 21 -21.62 23.30 -14.97
N LYS A 22 -22.00 24.25 -15.80
CA LYS A 22 -23.24 24.22 -16.59
C LYS A 22 -23.30 23.12 -17.66
N ALA A 23 -22.17 22.72 -18.19
CA ALA A 23 -22.06 21.73 -19.26
C ALA A 23 -20.94 20.72 -18.98
N ASP A 24 -21.04 19.53 -19.57
CA ASP A 24 -20.06 18.49 -19.38
C ASP A 24 -18.65 18.92 -19.85
N TRP A 25 -18.56 19.47 -21.06
CA TRP A 25 -17.27 19.91 -21.60
C TRP A 25 -16.60 20.99 -20.74
N THR A 26 -17.37 21.90 -20.11
CA THR A 26 -16.80 22.90 -19.21
C THR A 26 -16.28 22.26 -17.93
N ARG A 27 -17.01 21.30 -17.34
CA ARG A 27 -16.55 20.55 -16.16
C ARG A 27 -15.24 19.80 -16.45
N ARG A 28 -15.15 19.11 -17.61
CA ARG A 28 -13.93 18.43 -18.05
C ARG A 28 -12.75 19.38 -18.27
N LEU A 29 -13.02 20.58 -18.84
CA LEU A 29 -11.99 21.60 -19.13
C LEU A 29 -11.33 22.14 -17.85
N VAL A 30 -12.13 22.35 -16.78
CA VAL A 30 -11.64 22.93 -15.52
C VAL A 30 -11.31 21.88 -14.45
N GLN A 31 -11.30 20.62 -14.80
CA GLN A 31 -10.98 19.53 -13.89
C GLN A 31 -9.50 19.58 -13.50
N GLU A 32 -9.24 19.74 -12.20
CA GLU A 32 -7.89 19.91 -11.65
C GLU A 32 -7.13 18.59 -11.52
N ASN A 33 -7.84 17.49 -11.19
CA ASN A 33 -7.25 16.17 -10.98
C ASN A 33 -7.91 15.16 -11.91
N ARG A 34 -7.11 14.21 -12.41
CA ARG A 34 -7.57 13.09 -13.21
C ARG A 34 -7.02 11.80 -12.64
N LEU A 35 -7.84 10.76 -12.64
CA LEU A 35 -7.44 9.40 -12.35
C LEU A 35 -7.08 8.73 -13.66
N THR A 36 -5.89 8.14 -13.70
CA THR A 36 -5.37 7.35 -14.84
C THR A 36 -5.00 5.94 -14.37
N VAL A 37 -4.73 5.05 -15.29
CA VAL A 37 -4.24 3.71 -14.96
C VAL A 37 -2.87 3.75 -14.29
N ASP A 38 -2.05 4.76 -14.61
CA ASP A 38 -0.71 4.95 -14.03
C ASP A 38 -0.74 5.27 -12.53
N ASP A 39 -1.89 5.64 -12.00
CA ASP A 39 -2.09 5.91 -10.57
C ASP A 39 -2.35 4.64 -9.74
N LEU A 40 -2.51 3.48 -10.38
CA LEU A 40 -3.00 2.25 -9.75
C LEU A 40 -1.85 1.29 -9.42
N ILE A 41 -1.79 0.82 -8.17
CA ILE A 41 -0.95 -0.30 -7.75
C ILE A 41 -1.88 -1.40 -7.27
N TRP A 42 -1.73 -2.62 -7.80
CA TRP A 42 -2.62 -3.72 -7.45
C TRP A 42 -2.04 -4.63 -6.37
N PRO A 43 -2.59 -4.63 -5.13
CA PRO A 43 -2.22 -5.58 -4.08
C PRO A 43 -2.74 -6.99 -4.39
N ILE A 44 -1.86 -8.00 -4.32
CA ILE A 44 -2.20 -9.41 -4.53
C ILE A 44 -1.70 -10.28 -3.38
N PHE A 45 -2.46 -11.33 -3.05
CA PHE A 45 -2.12 -12.29 -2.01
C PHE A 45 -1.63 -13.59 -2.64
N ILE A 46 -0.46 -14.05 -2.20
CA ILE A 46 0.19 -15.26 -2.71
C ILE A 46 0.06 -16.39 -1.70
N VAL A 47 -0.36 -17.57 -2.17
CA VAL A 47 -0.43 -18.80 -1.38
C VAL A 47 0.43 -19.90 -2.00
N PRO A 48 0.86 -20.88 -1.22
CA PRO A 48 1.53 -22.07 -1.74
C PRO A 48 0.58 -22.93 -2.61
N GLY A 49 1.17 -23.86 -3.38
CA GLY A 49 0.43 -24.75 -4.27
C GLY A 49 0.48 -24.33 -5.73
N SER A 50 -0.42 -24.91 -6.54
CA SER A 50 -0.56 -24.66 -7.98
C SER A 50 -2.02 -24.69 -8.41
N GLY A 51 -2.40 -23.84 -9.35
CA GLY A 51 -3.78 -23.74 -9.86
C GLY A 51 -4.78 -23.13 -8.87
N ILE A 52 -4.33 -22.56 -7.75
CA ILE A 52 -5.19 -22.08 -6.67
C ILE A 52 -5.65 -20.64 -6.96
N VAL A 53 -6.97 -20.45 -6.89
CA VAL A 53 -7.65 -19.16 -6.79
C VAL A 53 -8.67 -19.30 -5.64
N ASP A 54 -8.35 -18.78 -4.47
CA ASP A 54 -9.13 -18.94 -3.24
C ASP A 54 -9.76 -17.58 -2.84
N PRO A 55 -11.10 -17.43 -2.96
CA PRO A 55 -11.79 -16.20 -2.62
C PRO A 55 -11.66 -15.83 -1.13
N ILE A 56 -11.44 -14.55 -0.85
CA ILE A 56 -11.43 -14.01 0.52
C ILE A 56 -12.85 -13.55 0.86
N ALA A 57 -13.52 -14.23 1.80
CA ALA A 57 -14.93 -13.99 2.11
C ALA A 57 -15.20 -12.54 2.54
N ALA A 58 -14.31 -11.96 3.35
CA ALA A 58 -14.43 -10.57 3.81
C ALA A 58 -14.06 -9.51 2.73
N MET A 59 -13.59 -9.95 1.53
CA MET A 59 -13.16 -9.05 0.46
C MET A 59 -13.73 -9.51 -0.89
N PRO A 60 -15.03 -9.28 -1.17
CA PRO A 60 -15.69 -9.77 -2.38
C PRO A 60 -14.96 -9.38 -3.67
N GLY A 61 -14.55 -10.35 -4.47
CA GLY A 61 -13.78 -10.14 -5.71
C GLY A 61 -12.27 -10.17 -5.56
N VAL A 62 -11.75 -10.29 -4.34
CA VAL A 62 -10.31 -10.46 -4.07
C VAL A 62 -10.01 -11.92 -3.73
N ASN A 63 -8.92 -12.46 -4.30
CA ASN A 63 -8.53 -13.85 -4.13
C ASN A 63 -7.10 -13.96 -3.60
N ARG A 64 -6.82 -15.05 -2.89
CA ARG A 64 -5.47 -15.57 -2.72
C ARG A 64 -5.14 -16.42 -3.95
N MET A 65 -3.90 -16.34 -4.42
CA MET A 65 -3.49 -16.99 -5.67
C MET A 65 -2.18 -17.75 -5.49
N SER A 66 -2.10 -18.96 -6.04
CA SER A 66 -0.81 -19.63 -6.20
C SER A 66 0.09 -18.88 -7.19
N ILE A 67 1.41 -19.14 -7.16
CA ILE A 67 2.40 -18.42 -7.97
C ILE A 67 2.05 -18.42 -9.47
N ASP A 68 1.62 -19.56 -10.01
CA ASP A 68 1.20 -19.68 -11.43
C ASP A 68 0.00 -18.77 -11.74
N LYS A 69 -0.97 -18.67 -10.83
CA LYS A 69 -2.14 -17.77 -10.98
C LYS A 69 -1.77 -16.30 -10.76
N ALA A 70 -0.82 -16.01 -9.87
CA ALA A 70 -0.28 -14.66 -9.71
C ALA A 70 0.46 -14.19 -10.98
N VAL A 71 1.16 -15.08 -11.69
CA VAL A 71 1.77 -14.79 -13.00
C VAL A 71 0.70 -14.48 -14.06
N GLU A 72 -0.42 -15.23 -14.09
CA GLU A 72 -1.54 -14.91 -14.98
C GLU A 72 -2.14 -13.53 -14.65
N ALA A 73 -2.34 -13.23 -13.36
CA ALA A 73 -2.82 -11.94 -12.87
C ALA A 73 -1.87 -10.79 -13.24
N ALA A 74 -0.57 -11.01 -13.14
CA ALA A 74 0.44 -10.03 -13.55
C ALA A 74 0.38 -9.71 -15.06
N ARG A 75 0.14 -10.73 -15.91
CA ARG A 75 -0.08 -10.51 -17.34
C ARG A 75 -1.36 -9.71 -17.62
N GLU A 76 -2.45 -9.99 -16.90
CA GLU A 76 -3.69 -9.20 -16.99
C GLU A 76 -3.45 -7.75 -16.59
N ALA A 77 -2.79 -7.52 -15.45
CA ALA A 77 -2.47 -6.18 -14.96
C ALA A 77 -1.63 -5.38 -15.97
N ALA A 78 -0.55 -5.97 -16.49
CA ALA A 78 0.30 -5.36 -17.50
C ALA A 78 -0.47 -5.07 -18.80
N GLY A 79 -1.34 -6.00 -19.24
CA GLY A 79 -2.21 -5.82 -20.41
C GLY A 79 -3.23 -4.69 -20.25
N LEU A 80 -3.60 -4.35 -19.02
CA LEU A 80 -4.47 -3.22 -18.68
C LEU A 80 -3.71 -1.92 -18.47
N GLY A 81 -2.37 -1.95 -18.51
CA GLY A 81 -1.51 -0.79 -18.26
C GLY A 81 -1.25 -0.47 -16.80
N ILE A 82 -1.62 -1.35 -15.85
CA ILE A 82 -1.32 -1.16 -14.43
C ILE A 82 0.20 -1.23 -14.24
N PRO A 83 0.86 -0.20 -13.67
CA PRO A 83 2.31 -0.12 -13.65
C PRO A 83 2.98 -1.08 -12.65
N ALA A 84 2.33 -1.42 -11.53
CA ALA A 84 2.95 -2.22 -10.49
C ALA A 84 1.97 -3.11 -9.71
N LEU A 85 2.51 -4.21 -9.19
CA LEU A 85 1.87 -5.08 -8.20
C LEU A 85 2.50 -4.87 -6.83
N ALA A 86 1.70 -4.92 -5.76
CA ALA A 86 2.18 -5.07 -4.39
C ALA A 86 1.88 -6.48 -3.90
N THR A 87 2.90 -7.23 -3.46
CA THR A 87 2.77 -8.68 -3.20
C THR A 87 2.82 -8.99 -1.70
N PHE A 88 1.87 -9.81 -1.23
CA PHE A 88 1.71 -10.20 0.16
C PHE A 88 1.62 -11.72 0.29
N PRO A 89 2.53 -12.37 1.05
CA PRO A 89 2.50 -13.83 1.22
C PRO A 89 1.50 -14.24 2.30
N ASN A 90 0.87 -15.40 2.10
CA ASN A 90 0.16 -16.14 3.12
C ASN A 90 0.75 -17.56 3.17
N ILE A 91 1.66 -17.77 4.10
CA ILE A 91 2.39 -19.04 4.24
C ILE A 91 1.68 -19.98 5.20
N GLU A 92 2.08 -21.27 5.15
CA GLU A 92 1.59 -22.30 6.04
C GLU A 92 1.98 -22.00 7.50
N MET A 93 1.12 -22.43 8.44
CA MET A 93 1.34 -22.19 9.88
C MET A 93 2.62 -22.87 10.40
N GLU A 94 2.97 -24.01 9.83
CA GLU A 94 4.16 -24.81 10.18
C GLU A 94 5.47 -24.08 9.86
N LEU A 95 5.45 -23.10 8.97
CA LEU A 95 6.59 -22.28 8.59
C LEU A 95 6.69 -20.98 9.42
N ARG A 96 5.73 -20.74 10.31
CA ARG A 96 5.71 -19.56 11.18
C ARG A 96 6.31 -19.88 12.54
N ASP A 97 7.19 -19.03 13.01
CA ASP A 97 7.81 -19.15 14.33
C ASP A 97 7.80 -17.80 15.09
N GLU A 98 8.40 -17.76 16.28
CA GLU A 98 8.39 -16.56 17.13
C GLU A 98 9.21 -15.39 16.58
N ILE A 99 10.14 -15.67 15.68
CA ILE A 99 11.01 -14.64 15.11
C ILE A 99 10.76 -14.42 13.61
N GLY A 100 9.83 -15.16 13.00
CA GLY A 100 9.56 -15.05 11.57
C GLY A 100 10.74 -15.49 10.70
N SER A 101 11.46 -16.56 11.09
CA SER A 101 12.71 -16.98 10.46
C SER A 101 12.57 -17.30 8.96
N ASN A 102 11.38 -17.73 8.51
CA ASN A 102 11.09 -17.98 7.10
C ASN A 102 11.23 -16.74 6.22
N SER A 103 11.17 -15.52 6.79
CA SER A 103 11.44 -14.27 6.07
C SER A 103 12.86 -14.22 5.49
N LEU A 104 13.80 -14.92 6.11
CA LEU A 104 15.21 -15.00 5.70
C LEU A 104 15.54 -16.19 4.80
N GLU A 105 14.55 -16.96 4.38
CA GLU A 105 14.76 -18.07 3.44
C GLU A 105 14.75 -17.54 1.99
N ALA A 106 15.85 -17.71 1.27
CA ALA A 106 15.96 -17.24 -0.13
C ALA A 106 14.88 -17.84 -1.05
N SER A 107 14.42 -19.06 -0.74
CA SER A 107 13.37 -19.76 -1.47
C SER A 107 11.97 -19.65 -0.84
N ASN A 108 11.75 -18.68 0.04
CA ASN A 108 10.42 -18.47 0.62
C ASN A 108 9.37 -18.11 -0.45
N LEU A 109 8.11 -18.15 -0.06
CA LEU A 109 6.98 -17.99 -0.99
C LEU A 109 7.05 -16.67 -1.76
N ILE A 110 7.36 -15.55 -1.09
CA ILE A 110 7.34 -14.23 -1.73
C ILE A 110 8.51 -14.06 -2.70
N ASN A 111 9.71 -14.56 -2.37
CA ASN A 111 10.88 -14.49 -3.23
C ASN A 111 10.67 -15.32 -4.50
N ARG A 112 10.11 -16.55 -4.38
CA ARG A 112 9.76 -17.38 -5.52
C ARG A 112 8.69 -16.74 -6.41
N ALA A 113 7.68 -16.11 -5.81
CA ALA A 113 6.62 -15.42 -6.55
C ALA A 113 7.18 -14.20 -7.30
N THR A 114 8.01 -13.39 -6.64
CA THR A 114 8.69 -12.24 -7.24
C THR A 114 9.51 -12.67 -8.46
N ALA A 115 10.38 -13.66 -8.31
CA ALA A 115 11.21 -14.17 -9.41
C ALA A 115 10.37 -14.73 -10.58
N ALA A 116 9.28 -15.46 -10.27
CA ALA A 116 8.41 -16.01 -11.30
C ALA A 116 7.65 -14.93 -12.07
N ILE A 117 7.13 -13.91 -11.38
CA ILE A 117 6.42 -12.79 -12.01
C ILE A 117 7.39 -11.96 -12.86
N LYS A 118 8.56 -11.58 -12.32
CA LYS A 118 9.57 -10.80 -13.09
C LYS A 118 10.04 -11.53 -14.34
N LYS A 119 10.26 -12.84 -14.25
CA LYS A 119 10.60 -13.67 -15.42
C LYS A 119 9.51 -13.68 -16.47
N ALA A 120 8.25 -13.72 -16.08
CA ALA A 120 7.10 -13.85 -16.99
C ALA A 120 6.61 -12.51 -17.55
N VAL A 121 6.76 -11.41 -16.79
CA VAL A 121 6.28 -10.05 -17.08
C VAL A 121 7.35 -9.05 -16.64
N PRO A 122 8.48 -8.93 -17.33
CA PRO A 122 9.65 -8.16 -16.86
C PRO A 122 9.37 -6.66 -16.74
N ASN A 123 8.37 -6.13 -17.44
CA ASN A 123 8.06 -4.70 -17.49
C ASN A 123 7.04 -4.25 -16.42
N ILE A 124 6.48 -5.16 -15.61
CA ILE A 124 5.64 -4.75 -14.48
C ILE A 124 6.51 -4.51 -13.24
N GLY A 125 6.26 -3.42 -12.53
CA GLY A 125 6.92 -3.14 -11.26
C GLY A 125 6.46 -4.11 -10.17
N ILE A 126 7.37 -4.60 -9.33
CA ILE A 126 7.05 -5.42 -8.16
C ILE A 126 7.47 -4.68 -6.92
N ILE A 127 6.48 -4.39 -6.08
CA ILE A 127 6.64 -3.82 -4.75
C ILE A 127 6.45 -4.96 -3.75
N THR A 128 7.47 -5.25 -2.95
CA THR A 128 7.38 -6.28 -1.91
C THR A 128 7.23 -5.66 -0.54
N ASP A 129 6.25 -6.15 0.23
CA ASP A 129 6.12 -5.77 1.64
C ASP A 129 7.21 -6.44 2.48
N VAL A 130 7.87 -5.67 3.34
CA VAL A 130 8.85 -6.18 4.29
C VAL A 130 8.32 -5.97 5.70
N ALA A 131 7.75 -7.04 6.26
CA ALA A 131 7.25 -7.12 7.64
C ALA A 131 7.24 -8.57 8.07
N LEU A 132 7.21 -8.83 9.36
CA LEU A 132 7.29 -10.20 9.88
C LEU A 132 5.93 -10.84 10.16
N ASP A 133 4.82 -10.09 10.15
CA ASP A 133 3.49 -10.62 10.48
C ASP A 133 3.02 -11.82 9.62
N PRO A 134 3.38 -11.97 8.33
CA PRO A 134 3.09 -13.20 7.60
C PRO A 134 3.90 -14.41 8.08
N PHE A 135 5.04 -14.18 8.74
CA PHE A 135 6.02 -15.19 9.11
C PHE A 135 6.04 -15.51 10.61
N THR A 136 5.45 -14.64 11.46
CA THR A 136 5.41 -14.84 12.90
C THR A 136 4.20 -15.66 13.35
N SER A 137 4.42 -16.51 14.37
CA SER A 137 3.36 -17.33 14.99
C SER A 137 2.41 -16.53 15.89
N HIS A 138 2.78 -15.30 16.24
CA HIS A 138 2.01 -14.37 17.08
C HIS A 138 1.36 -13.21 16.32
N GLY A 139 1.59 -13.08 15.01
CA GLY A 139 0.93 -12.10 14.12
C GLY A 139 1.37 -10.63 14.29
N HIS A 140 2.44 -10.37 15.04
CA HIS A 140 3.06 -9.03 15.06
C HIS A 140 4.04 -8.84 13.90
N ASP A 141 4.26 -7.57 13.51
CA ASP A 141 5.12 -7.17 12.41
C ASP A 141 6.61 -7.23 12.77
N GLY A 142 6.95 -7.35 14.06
CA GLY A 142 8.30 -7.45 14.60
C GLY A 142 8.47 -8.65 15.53
N ILE A 143 9.69 -8.86 15.99
CA ILE A 143 10.08 -9.95 16.90
C ILE A 143 9.55 -9.67 18.31
N LEU A 144 8.93 -10.68 18.93
CA LEU A 144 8.38 -10.60 20.29
C LEU A 144 9.36 -11.22 21.29
N ARG A 145 9.75 -10.45 22.31
CA ARG A 145 10.59 -10.90 23.44
C ARG A 145 9.96 -10.46 24.75
N GLY A 146 9.70 -11.39 25.64
CA GLY A 146 9.18 -11.06 26.97
C GLY A 146 7.85 -10.29 26.98
N GLY A 147 7.07 -10.34 25.91
CA GLY A 147 5.82 -9.61 25.75
C GLY A 147 5.97 -8.25 25.04
N GLU A 148 7.16 -7.85 24.66
CA GLU A 148 7.46 -6.60 23.97
C GLU A 148 7.95 -6.85 22.55
N ILE A 149 7.61 -5.96 21.61
CA ILE A 149 8.16 -5.97 20.27
C ILE A 149 9.53 -5.27 20.31
N VAL A 150 10.59 -6.03 19.98
CA VAL A 150 11.95 -5.50 20.01
C VAL A 150 12.30 -4.84 18.70
N ASN A 151 12.78 -3.60 18.78
CA ASN A 151 13.09 -2.76 17.62
C ASN A 151 14.31 -3.29 16.86
N ASP A 152 15.48 -3.28 17.48
CA ASP A 152 16.77 -3.42 16.80
C ASP A 152 16.96 -4.82 16.16
N GLU A 153 16.54 -5.90 16.85
CA GLU A 153 16.56 -7.25 16.27
C GLU A 153 15.62 -7.35 15.05
N THR A 154 14.47 -6.67 15.10
CA THR A 154 13.52 -6.62 13.98
C THR A 154 14.13 -5.88 12.80
N VAL A 155 14.73 -4.71 13.04
CA VAL A 155 15.39 -3.90 11.99
C VAL A 155 16.51 -4.68 11.29
N ASP A 156 17.37 -5.39 12.03
CA ASP A 156 18.41 -6.24 11.42
C ASP A 156 17.77 -7.32 10.52
N GLN A 157 16.72 -7.98 10.99
CA GLN A 157 16.09 -9.04 10.23
C GLN A 157 15.39 -8.53 8.96
N VAL A 158 14.64 -7.41 9.05
CA VAL A 158 13.94 -6.86 7.88
C VAL A 158 14.93 -6.28 6.86
N ALA A 159 16.05 -5.72 7.29
CA ALA A 159 17.10 -5.26 6.39
C ALA A 159 17.69 -6.43 5.56
N ARG A 160 17.93 -7.57 6.19
CA ARG A 160 18.38 -8.80 5.50
C ARG A 160 17.31 -9.38 4.59
N ALA A 161 16.06 -9.41 5.02
CA ALA A 161 14.92 -9.85 4.21
C ALA A 161 14.73 -8.97 2.97
N ALA A 162 14.91 -7.65 3.10
CA ALA A 162 14.85 -6.70 1.99
C ALA A 162 15.90 -7.02 0.89
N VAL A 163 17.12 -7.36 1.28
CA VAL A 163 18.16 -7.78 0.31
C VAL A 163 17.73 -9.06 -0.42
N MET A 164 17.19 -10.06 0.28
CA MET A 164 16.72 -11.30 -0.35
C MET A 164 15.55 -11.07 -1.32
N GLN A 165 14.67 -10.14 -1.01
CA GLN A 165 13.59 -9.75 -1.92
C GLN A 165 14.11 -9.00 -3.16
N ALA A 166 15.13 -8.15 -2.99
CA ALA A 166 15.83 -7.49 -4.09
C ALA A 166 16.57 -8.50 -4.99
N ASP A 167 17.27 -9.49 -4.40
CA ASP A 167 17.89 -10.61 -5.12
C ASP A 167 16.87 -11.41 -5.93
N ALA A 168 15.64 -11.54 -5.45
CA ALA A 168 14.54 -12.19 -6.15
C ALA A 168 13.96 -11.34 -7.30
N GLY A 169 14.34 -10.07 -7.41
CA GLY A 169 13.94 -9.15 -8.46
C GLY A 169 12.84 -8.16 -8.08
N ALA A 170 12.66 -7.84 -6.81
CA ALA A 170 11.82 -6.73 -6.38
C ALA A 170 12.38 -5.39 -6.90
N ASP A 171 11.53 -4.54 -7.45
CA ASP A 171 11.91 -3.20 -7.92
C ASP A 171 11.83 -2.17 -6.82
N ILE A 172 10.92 -2.37 -5.86
CA ILE A 172 10.69 -1.48 -4.71
C ILE A 172 10.48 -2.34 -3.47
N ILE A 173 11.19 -1.98 -2.40
CA ILE A 173 11.01 -2.53 -1.06
C ILE A 173 10.09 -1.59 -0.27
N ALA A 174 9.04 -2.14 0.34
CA ALA A 174 8.04 -1.35 1.08
C ALA A 174 7.93 -1.83 2.55
N PRO A 175 8.79 -1.32 3.44
CA PRO A 175 8.79 -1.71 4.85
C PRO A 175 7.54 -1.24 5.57
N SER A 176 6.80 -2.17 6.18
CA SER A 176 5.51 -1.87 6.82
C SER A 176 5.44 -2.18 8.32
N GLU A 177 6.53 -2.63 8.91
CA GLU A 177 6.61 -3.07 10.31
C GLU A 177 6.70 -1.91 11.33
N MET A 178 7.04 -0.70 10.90
CA MET A 178 7.06 0.54 11.69
C MET A 178 8.11 0.56 12.81
N MET A 179 9.24 -0.13 12.65
CA MET A 179 10.36 -0.04 13.59
C MET A 179 11.19 1.21 13.33
N ASP A 180 11.76 1.81 14.40
CA ASP A 180 12.58 3.02 14.29
C ASP A 180 13.93 2.70 13.60
N GLY A 181 14.34 3.55 12.63
CA GLY A 181 15.61 3.41 11.92
C GLY A 181 15.62 2.37 10.80
N ARG A 182 14.48 1.77 10.50
CA ARG A 182 14.36 0.67 9.51
C ARG A 182 14.71 1.08 8.09
N ILE A 183 14.34 2.29 7.69
CA ILE A 183 14.57 2.75 6.33
C ILE A 183 16.07 2.92 6.06
N GLY A 184 16.80 3.53 7.00
CA GLY A 184 18.24 3.69 6.92
C GLY A 184 18.99 2.36 6.91
N ALA A 185 18.58 1.42 7.76
CA ALA A 185 19.17 0.09 7.80
C ALA A 185 18.95 -0.69 6.48
N ILE A 186 17.73 -0.65 5.94
CA ILE A 186 17.38 -1.28 4.65
C ILE A 186 18.17 -0.63 3.51
N ARG A 187 18.25 0.72 3.44
CA ARG A 187 19.02 1.40 2.40
C ARG A 187 20.49 1.01 2.42
N MET A 188 21.11 1.03 3.60
CA MET A 188 22.50 0.62 3.75
C MET A 188 22.73 -0.86 3.34
N ALA A 189 21.82 -1.75 3.71
CA ALA A 189 21.93 -3.16 3.36
C ALA A 189 21.78 -3.40 1.86
N LEU A 190 20.81 -2.76 1.21
CA LEU A 190 20.61 -2.84 -0.24
C LEU A 190 21.81 -2.30 -1.00
N ASP A 191 22.36 -1.15 -0.59
CA ASP A 191 23.52 -0.54 -1.25
C ASP A 191 24.76 -1.42 -1.10
N ALA A 192 25.00 -1.98 0.09
CA ALA A 192 26.11 -2.88 0.36
C ALA A 192 26.02 -4.20 -0.44
N ALA A 193 24.80 -4.66 -0.74
CA ALA A 193 24.54 -5.84 -1.56
C ALA A 193 24.57 -5.56 -3.08
N GLY A 194 24.75 -4.31 -3.51
CA GLY A 194 24.78 -3.94 -4.94
C GLY A 194 23.42 -3.59 -5.54
N HIS A 195 22.40 -3.37 -4.70
CA HIS A 195 21.02 -3.02 -5.10
C HIS A 195 20.71 -1.52 -5.01
N GLN A 196 21.64 -0.66 -5.43
CA GLN A 196 21.45 0.80 -5.43
C GLN A 196 20.26 1.26 -6.29
N GLY A 197 19.87 0.46 -7.27
CA GLY A 197 18.73 0.75 -8.16
C GLY A 197 17.37 0.34 -7.61
N VAL A 198 17.31 -0.35 -6.46
CA VAL A 198 16.05 -0.76 -5.82
C VAL A 198 15.51 0.39 -4.98
N GLY A 199 14.27 0.83 -5.27
CA GLY A 199 13.62 1.92 -4.54
C GLY A 199 13.10 1.50 -3.17
N ILE A 200 12.93 2.46 -2.25
CA ILE A 200 12.26 2.25 -0.96
C ILE A 200 10.98 3.09 -0.91
N MET A 201 9.83 2.42 -0.81
CA MET A 201 8.54 3.03 -0.55
C MET A 201 8.19 2.83 0.92
N SER A 202 8.51 3.82 1.76
CA SER A 202 8.21 3.71 3.18
C SER A 202 6.71 3.76 3.46
N TYR A 203 6.20 2.84 4.28
CA TYR A 203 4.94 3.03 5.00
C TYR A 203 5.15 4.10 6.09
N ALA A 204 5.45 5.31 5.67
CA ALA A 204 5.91 6.39 6.52
C ALA A 204 4.91 6.80 7.60
N THR A 205 3.61 6.52 7.37
CA THR A 205 2.55 6.77 8.36
C THR A 205 1.53 5.64 8.34
N LYS A 206 1.73 4.65 9.21
CA LYS A 206 0.81 3.50 9.39
C LYS A 206 0.11 3.62 10.73
N PHE A 207 -1.19 3.84 10.71
CA PHE A 207 -2.01 4.08 11.89
C PHE A 207 -2.60 2.79 12.48
N ALA A 208 -2.80 2.76 13.79
CA ALA A 208 -3.51 1.69 14.50
C ALA A 208 -5.02 1.76 14.18
N SER A 209 -5.44 1.12 13.08
CA SER A 209 -6.76 1.31 12.48
C SER A 209 -7.68 0.10 12.62
N ALA A 210 -8.99 0.36 12.75
CA ALA A 210 -10.03 -0.64 12.68
C ALA A 210 -10.24 -1.21 11.25
N PHE A 211 -9.74 -0.53 10.21
CA PHE A 211 -9.93 -0.91 8.80
C PHE A 211 -9.05 -2.07 8.32
N TYR A 212 -8.24 -2.69 9.18
CA TYR A 212 -7.39 -3.85 8.82
C TYR A 212 -8.06 -5.22 8.98
N GLY A 213 -9.31 -5.27 9.45
CA GLY A 213 -10.01 -6.54 9.72
C GLY A 213 -9.94 -7.56 8.57
N PRO A 214 -10.40 -7.22 7.36
CA PRO A 214 -10.40 -8.15 6.23
C PRO A 214 -8.99 -8.58 5.75
N TYR A 215 -7.97 -7.74 5.91
CA TYR A 215 -6.58 -8.10 5.60
C TYR A 215 -6.07 -9.25 6.49
N ARG A 216 -6.45 -9.27 7.77
CA ARG A 216 -6.06 -10.36 8.68
C ARG A 216 -6.61 -11.71 8.25
N GLU A 217 -7.80 -11.73 7.65
CA GLU A 217 -8.33 -12.94 7.02
C GLU A 217 -7.52 -13.32 5.79
N ALA A 218 -7.15 -12.35 4.95
CA ALA A 218 -6.43 -12.57 3.71
C ALA A 218 -5.06 -13.26 3.93
N ILE A 219 -4.31 -12.88 4.97
CA ILE A 219 -3.02 -13.46 5.31
C ILE A 219 -3.09 -14.53 6.43
N SER A 220 -4.30 -14.95 6.80
CA SER A 220 -4.54 -15.98 7.84
C SER A 220 -3.91 -15.67 9.19
N THR A 221 -3.89 -14.40 9.60
CA THR A 221 -3.44 -13.96 10.93
C THR A 221 -4.59 -13.63 11.88
N GLY A 222 -5.82 -13.83 11.43
CA GLY A 222 -7.03 -13.69 12.26
C GLY A 222 -6.97 -14.64 13.47
N GLY A 223 -6.97 -14.07 14.69
CA GLY A 223 -6.88 -14.85 15.91
C GLY A 223 -5.45 -15.18 16.40
N LEU A 224 -4.40 -14.89 15.63
CA LEU A 224 -3.01 -15.08 16.07
C LEU A 224 -2.50 -13.90 16.89
N LEU A 225 -2.96 -12.68 16.60
CA LEU A 225 -2.45 -11.46 17.23
C LEU A 225 -2.64 -11.49 18.74
N LYS A 226 -1.53 -11.51 19.47
CA LYS A 226 -1.49 -11.38 20.93
C LYS A 226 -1.40 -9.90 21.33
N GLY A 227 -2.46 -9.36 21.94
CA GLY A 227 -2.55 -7.93 22.27
C GLY A 227 -2.96 -7.07 21.07
N ASP A 228 -2.31 -5.92 20.89
CA ASP A 228 -2.55 -5.00 19.77
C ASP A 228 -1.23 -4.47 19.18
N LYS A 229 -1.32 -3.65 18.15
CA LYS A 229 -0.15 -3.08 17.44
C LYS A 229 0.11 -1.60 17.81
N LYS A 230 -0.51 -1.09 18.88
CA LYS A 230 -0.44 0.33 19.25
C LYS A 230 0.92 0.77 19.80
N THR A 231 1.78 -0.17 20.16
CA THR A 231 3.13 0.13 20.64
C THR A 231 4.09 0.54 19.53
N TYR A 232 3.72 0.31 18.24
CA TYR A 232 4.55 0.67 17.08
C TYR A 232 3.75 1.24 15.90
N TYR A 233 2.42 1.21 15.91
CA TYR A 233 1.59 1.95 14.95
C TYR A 233 1.20 3.31 15.52
N ILE A 234 1.11 4.31 14.68
CA ILE A 234 0.72 5.68 15.05
C ILE A 234 -0.73 5.68 15.58
N ASP A 235 -0.97 6.42 16.64
CA ASP A 235 -2.33 6.63 17.16
C ASP A 235 -3.16 7.40 16.12
N PRO A 236 -4.39 6.95 15.80
CA PRO A 236 -5.29 7.65 14.87
C PRO A 236 -5.53 9.13 15.18
N ALA A 237 -5.34 9.56 16.41
CA ALA A 237 -5.48 10.95 16.81
C ALA A 237 -4.25 11.83 16.50
N ASN A 238 -3.11 11.25 16.11
CA ASN A 238 -1.81 11.91 16.12
C ASN A 238 -1.30 12.32 14.73
N GLY A 239 -1.96 13.24 14.05
CA GLY A 239 -1.53 13.69 12.72
C GLY A 239 -0.20 14.46 12.68
N THR A 240 0.27 15.07 13.78
CA THR A 240 1.56 15.76 13.82
C THR A 240 2.72 14.78 14.07
N GLU A 241 2.50 13.75 14.86
CA GLU A 241 3.43 12.63 15.03
C GLU A 241 3.70 11.97 13.67
N ALA A 242 2.66 11.67 12.90
CA ALA A 242 2.78 11.09 11.57
C ALA A 242 3.74 11.86 10.64
N ILE A 243 3.71 13.19 10.67
CA ILE A 243 4.63 14.00 9.85
C ILE A 243 6.06 13.95 10.40
N ARG A 244 6.25 13.81 11.73
CA ARG A 244 7.59 13.64 12.30
C ARG A 244 8.19 12.29 11.94
N ASP A 245 7.41 11.20 12.00
CA ASP A 245 7.85 9.86 11.59
C ASP A 245 8.24 9.85 10.10
N ALA A 246 7.41 10.43 9.25
CA ALA A 246 7.74 10.56 7.83
C ALA A 246 9.02 11.38 7.59
N ALA A 247 9.29 12.41 8.41
CA ALA A 247 10.52 13.19 8.30
C ALA A 247 11.78 12.37 8.64
N LEU A 248 11.68 11.42 9.58
CA LEU A 248 12.77 10.50 9.89
C LEU A 248 13.01 9.56 8.70
N ASP A 249 11.97 8.94 8.17
CA ASP A 249 12.07 8.05 7.01
C ASP A 249 12.67 8.75 5.77
N VAL A 250 12.29 10.01 5.52
CA VAL A 250 12.90 10.85 4.47
C VAL A 250 14.38 11.07 4.73
N GLY A 251 14.76 11.41 5.96
CA GLY A 251 16.16 11.59 6.38
C GLY A 251 16.99 10.31 6.28
N GLU A 252 16.37 9.15 6.43
CA GLU A 252 16.97 7.84 6.33
C GLU A 252 17.08 7.33 4.88
N GLY A 253 16.49 8.01 3.90
CA GLY A 253 16.66 7.71 2.48
C GLY A 253 15.46 7.03 1.81
N ALA A 254 14.22 7.24 2.30
CA ALA A 254 13.03 6.83 1.59
C ALA A 254 12.91 7.57 0.24
N ASP A 255 12.67 6.85 -0.85
CA ASP A 255 12.43 7.41 -2.18
C ASP A 255 10.98 7.84 -2.37
N MET A 256 10.05 7.15 -1.69
CA MET A 256 8.61 7.30 -1.79
C MET A 256 7.97 7.14 -0.42
N LEU A 257 6.86 7.83 -0.19
CA LEU A 257 6.13 7.81 1.08
C LEU A 257 4.72 7.25 0.89
N MET A 258 4.24 6.47 1.84
CA MET A 258 2.90 5.89 1.84
C MET A 258 2.15 6.16 3.14
N VAL A 259 0.87 6.54 2.99
CA VAL A 259 -0.09 6.68 4.10
C VAL A 259 -1.00 5.45 4.16
N LYS A 260 -1.12 4.81 5.31
CA LYS A 260 -1.96 3.61 5.54
C LYS A 260 -2.69 3.68 6.87
N PRO A 261 -4.04 3.57 6.87
CA PRO A 261 -4.98 3.58 5.74
C PRO A 261 -5.00 4.88 4.97
N GLY A 262 -5.70 4.92 3.82
CA GLY A 262 -5.74 6.07 2.95
C GLY A 262 -6.92 7.02 3.21
N LEU A 263 -8.17 6.61 2.97
CA LEU A 263 -9.34 7.49 3.01
C LEU A 263 -9.56 8.23 4.34
N PRO A 264 -9.40 7.60 5.52
CA PRO A 264 -9.56 8.30 6.79
C PRO A 264 -8.46 9.33 7.07
N TYR A 265 -7.38 9.33 6.27
CA TYR A 265 -6.15 10.12 6.49
C TYR A 265 -5.76 10.95 5.25
N LEU A 266 -6.73 11.44 4.48
CA LEU A 266 -6.48 12.32 3.33
C LEU A 266 -5.79 13.63 3.73
N ASP A 267 -6.03 14.10 4.95
CA ASP A 267 -5.34 15.25 5.54
C ASP A 267 -3.84 14.96 5.73
N ILE A 268 -3.48 13.72 6.11
CA ILE A 268 -2.09 13.29 6.24
C ILE A 268 -1.44 13.17 4.85
N CYS A 269 -2.14 12.61 3.86
CA CYS A 269 -1.67 12.56 2.47
C CYS A 269 -1.31 13.96 1.97
N TRP A 270 -2.20 14.93 2.17
CA TRP A 270 -1.97 16.32 1.80
C TRP A 270 -0.77 16.93 2.54
N ARG A 271 -0.73 16.80 3.87
CA ARG A 271 0.34 17.35 4.70
C ARG A 271 1.71 16.76 4.34
N MET A 272 1.75 15.46 4.06
CA MET A 272 2.97 14.75 3.66
C MET A 272 3.49 15.26 2.32
N LYS A 273 2.60 15.38 1.32
CA LYS A 273 2.96 15.91 0.00
C LYS A 273 3.46 17.36 0.08
N GLU A 274 2.79 18.20 0.85
CA GLU A 274 3.18 19.59 1.06
C GLU A 274 4.51 19.73 1.83
N ALA A 275 4.77 18.84 2.81
CA ALA A 275 5.96 18.93 3.64
C ALA A 275 7.23 18.47 2.92
N PHE A 276 7.15 17.38 2.15
CA PHE A 276 8.35 16.73 1.61
C PHE A 276 8.48 16.81 0.09
N GLY A 277 7.41 17.02 -0.65
CA GLY A 277 7.44 17.06 -2.12
C GLY A 277 7.81 15.74 -2.80
N LEU A 278 8.08 14.67 -2.05
CA LEU A 278 8.39 13.34 -2.56
C LEU A 278 7.14 12.68 -3.20
N PRO A 279 7.34 11.66 -4.06
CA PRO A 279 6.26 10.81 -4.49
C PRO A 279 5.50 10.24 -3.29
N THR A 280 4.20 10.54 -3.21
CA THR A 280 3.34 10.20 -2.06
C THR A 280 2.24 9.27 -2.51
N PHE A 281 2.08 8.16 -1.80
CA PHE A 281 1.11 7.12 -2.08
C PHE A 281 0.14 6.96 -0.92
N ALA A 282 -1.02 6.37 -1.20
CA ALA A 282 -1.96 5.94 -0.18
C ALA A 282 -2.32 4.47 -0.36
N TYR A 283 -2.59 3.77 0.73
CA TYR A 283 -3.15 2.43 0.67
C TYR A 283 -4.65 2.49 1.01
N GLN A 284 -5.50 2.33 0.01
CA GLN A 284 -6.93 2.05 0.22
C GLN A 284 -7.05 0.62 0.75
N VAL A 285 -7.05 0.47 2.07
CA VAL A 285 -6.93 -0.83 2.73
C VAL A 285 -8.20 -1.68 2.62
N SER A 286 -8.09 -2.92 3.05
CA SER A 286 -9.14 -3.94 2.93
C SER A 286 -10.49 -3.52 3.51
N GLY A 287 -10.51 -2.84 4.67
CA GLY A 287 -11.75 -2.36 5.27
C GLY A 287 -12.39 -1.20 4.50
N GLU A 288 -11.59 -0.32 3.90
CA GLU A 288 -12.09 0.76 3.03
C GLU A 288 -12.70 0.18 1.75
N TYR A 289 -12.01 -0.79 1.13
CA TYR A 289 -12.52 -1.55 -0.01
C TYR A 289 -13.85 -2.24 0.30
N THR A 290 -13.87 -3.02 1.39
CA THR A 290 -15.06 -3.80 1.78
C THR A 290 -16.24 -2.90 2.14
N GLN A 291 -16.01 -1.76 2.78
CA GLN A 291 -17.05 -0.78 3.09
C GLN A 291 -17.78 -0.33 1.82
N ILE A 292 -17.05 0.00 0.76
CA ILE A 292 -17.62 0.42 -0.54
C ILE A 292 -18.36 -0.75 -1.19
N LYS A 293 -17.72 -1.94 -1.25
CA LYS A 293 -18.34 -3.14 -1.83
C LYS A 293 -19.63 -3.52 -1.09
N ALA A 294 -19.62 -3.54 0.24
CA ALA A 294 -20.80 -3.88 1.04
C ALA A 294 -21.96 -2.91 0.82
N ALA A 295 -21.71 -1.60 0.80
CA ALA A 295 -22.73 -0.61 0.54
C ALA A 295 -23.29 -0.71 -0.90
N ALA A 296 -22.43 -0.98 -1.88
CA ALA A 296 -22.84 -1.18 -3.27
C ALA A 296 -23.66 -2.46 -3.46
N MET A 297 -23.25 -3.58 -2.86
CA MET A 297 -23.98 -4.86 -2.92
C MET A 297 -25.38 -4.78 -2.30
N ASN A 298 -25.57 -3.91 -1.30
CA ASN A 298 -26.88 -3.65 -0.70
C ASN A 298 -27.69 -2.58 -1.47
N GLY A 299 -27.19 -2.03 -2.57
CA GLY A 299 -27.87 -1.03 -3.37
C GLY A 299 -27.98 0.35 -2.71
N TRP A 300 -27.20 0.63 -1.66
CA TRP A 300 -27.25 1.90 -0.93
C TRP A 300 -26.45 3.00 -1.60
N ILE A 301 -25.45 2.63 -2.40
CA ILE A 301 -24.64 3.57 -3.20
C ILE A 301 -24.41 3.01 -4.61
N ASP A 302 -24.14 3.90 -5.55
CA ASP A 302 -23.61 3.54 -6.87
C ASP A 302 -22.13 3.13 -6.71
N GLY A 303 -21.85 1.82 -6.82
CA GLY A 303 -20.55 1.25 -6.53
C GLY A 303 -19.45 1.74 -7.47
N GLU A 304 -19.73 1.85 -8.80
CA GLU A 304 -18.74 2.34 -9.76
C GLU A 304 -18.39 3.80 -9.48
N ARG A 305 -19.38 4.62 -9.25
CA ARG A 305 -19.15 6.05 -8.95
C ARG A 305 -18.42 6.24 -7.63
N ALA A 306 -18.80 5.52 -6.57
CA ALA A 306 -18.15 5.60 -5.27
C ALA A 306 -16.68 5.15 -5.34
N MET A 307 -16.39 4.07 -6.06
CA MET A 307 -15.04 3.57 -6.29
C MET A 307 -14.17 4.64 -6.99
N LEU A 308 -14.65 5.21 -8.10
CA LEU A 308 -13.92 6.23 -8.85
C LEU A 308 -13.75 7.54 -8.07
N GLU A 309 -14.78 7.95 -7.31
CA GLU A 309 -14.74 9.15 -6.49
C GLU A 309 -13.74 9.03 -5.33
N THR A 310 -13.69 7.87 -4.67
CA THR A 310 -12.72 7.62 -3.60
C THR A 310 -11.29 7.62 -4.11
N LEU A 311 -11.01 7.01 -5.26
CA LEU A 311 -9.69 7.03 -5.87
C LEU A 311 -9.29 8.45 -6.33
N LEU A 312 -10.22 9.20 -6.90
CA LEU A 312 -9.99 10.60 -7.25
C LEU A 312 -9.73 11.48 -6.02
N SER A 313 -10.27 11.11 -4.84
CA SER A 313 -10.01 11.86 -3.60
C SER A 313 -8.55 11.78 -3.16
N PHE A 314 -7.87 10.67 -3.40
CA PHE A 314 -6.42 10.54 -3.17
C PHE A 314 -5.62 11.46 -4.09
N LYS A 315 -5.98 11.52 -5.39
CA LYS A 315 -5.35 12.46 -6.33
C LYS A 315 -5.52 13.90 -5.87
N ARG A 316 -6.71 14.28 -5.44
CA ARG A 316 -6.99 15.62 -4.90
C ARG A 316 -6.23 15.90 -3.61
N ALA A 317 -5.93 14.89 -2.80
CA ALA A 317 -5.09 14.99 -1.63
C ALA A 317 -3.58 15.00 -1.95
N GLY A 318 -3.19 15.01 -3.24
CA GLY A 318 -1.80 15.10 -3.65
C GLY A 318 -1.08 13.76 -3.82
N CYS A 319 -1.78 12.62 -3.72
CA CYS A 319 -1.16 11.32 -3.96
C CYS A 319 -0.80 11.14 -5.44
N ASP A 320 0.40 10.62 -5.70
CA ASP A 320 0.88 10.26 -7.03
C ASP A 320 0.29 8.91 -7.48
N GLY A 321 0.02 8.00 -6.54
CA GLY A 321 -0.64 6.72 -6.82
C GLY A 321 -1.33 6.12 -5.59
N VAL A 322 -2.08 5.03 -5.81
CA VAL A 322 -2.89 4.37 -4.78
C VAL A 322 -2.75 2.85 -4.89
N LEU A 323 -2.38 2.21 -3.77
CA LEU A 323 -2.54 0.77 -3.62
C LEU A 323 -4.04 0.50 -3.39
N THR A 324 -4.68 -0.22 -4.29
CA THR A 324 -6.12 -0.50 -4.21
C THR A 324 -6.50 -1.85 -4.79
N TYR A 325 -7.37 -2.56 -4.11
CA TYR A 325 -7.97 -3.81 -4.60
C TYR A 325 -8.92 -3.58 -5.78
N PHE A 326 -9.32 -2.34 -6.05
CA PHE A 326 -10.10 -1.96 -7.22
C PHE A 326 -9.27 -1.81 -8.50
N ALA A 327 -7.96 -1.96 -8.47
CA ALA A 327 -7.08 -1.59 -9.58
C ALA A 327 -7.50 -2.18 -10.93
N VAL A 328 -7.77 -3.49 -11.01
CA VAL A 328 -8.18 -4.16 -12.26
C VAL A 328 -9.57 -3.68 -12.72
N GLU A 329 -10.54 -3.56 -11.80
CA GLU A 329 -11.90 -3.09 -12.11
C GLU A 329 -11.86 -1.65 -12.65
N VAL A 330 -11.09 -0.79 -12.02
CA VAL A 330 -10.91 0.62 -12.43
C VAL A 330 -10.17 0.72 -13.76
N ALA A 331 -9.09 -0.03 -13.96
CA ALA A 331 -8.35 -0.03 -15.23
C ALA A 331 -9.26 -0.41 -16.41
N LYS A 332 -10.13 -1.42 -16.25
CA LYS A 332 -11.13 -1.81 -17.24
C LYS A 332 -12.16 -0.71 -17.53
N ILE A 333 -12.54 0.08 -16.55
CA ILE A 333 -13.45 1.22 -16.73
C ILE A 333 -12.75 2.36 -17.45
N LEU A 334 -11.51 2.69 -17.05
CA LEU A 334 -10.74 3.77 -17.66
C LEU A 334 -10.41 3.49 -19.12
N ALA A 335 -10.14 2.22 -19.49
CA ALA A 335 -9.90 1.81 -20.87
C ALA A 335 -11.09 2.00 -21.83
N LYS A 336 -12.32 2.18 -21.28
CA LYS A 336 -13.55 2.41 -22.08
C LYS A 336 -13.89 3.90 -22.25
N ARG A 337 -13.14 4.79 -21.60
CA ARG A 337 -13.36 6.25 -21.61
C ARG A 337 -12.43 6.94 -22.60
#